data_831765aa7eaa63b5c5c418006d93cf4d
#
_entry.id   831765aa7eaa63b5c5c418006d93cf4d
#
_cell.length_a   1.000
_cell.length_b   1.000
_cell.length_c   1.000
_cell.angle_alpha   90.00
_cell.angle_beta   90.00
_cell.angle_gamma   90.00
#
_symmetry.space_group_name_H-M   'P 1'
#
loop_
_entity.id
_entity.type
_entity.pdbx_description
1 polymer ?
#
loop_
_entity_poly.entity_id
_entity_poly.type
_entity_poly.pdbx_seq_one_letter_code
_entity_poly.pdbx_strand_id
1 'polypeptide(L)'
;MYRSIFIDLDDTVWAFTENARDTFQDMYDKYHFDRYFRSFSHFYTLYSGKNEELWNEYGAGRITKDELNEQRFAYPLLQVGVADKALVKAYSDNFFDDIVYKKKLMPHAREALEYLASAYNLYILSNGFRELQEQKMRSAGVEGYFKKIVLSEDI
;
A
#
# COMPACT_ATOMS: atom_id res chain seq x y z
N MET A 1 -16.11 11.74 -28.29
CA MET A 1 -16.03 10.32 -27.87
C MET A 1 -14.74 10.14 -27.05
N TYR A 2 -14.84 9.67 -25.82
CA TYR A 2 -13.65 9.43 -24.97
C TYR A 2 -12.85 8.26 -25.53
N ARG A 3 -11.50 8.39 -25.53
CA ARG A 3 -10.58 7.35 -26.01
C ARG A 3 -9.71 6.78 -24.90
N SER A 4 -9.60 7.47 -23.78
CA SER A 4 -8.73 7.14 -22.66
C SER A 4 -9.47 7.22 -21.35
N ILE A 5 -9.16 6.29 -20.44
CA ILE A 5 -9.71 6.24 -19.09
C ILE A 5 -8.53 6.17 -18.12
N PHE A 6 -8.56 7.03 -17.11
CA PHE A 6 -7.64 6.99 -15.97
C PHE A 6 -8.35 6.32 -14.80
N ILE A 7 -7.68 5.35 -14.19
CA ILE A 7 -8.22 4.51 -13.13
C ILE A 7 -7.24 4.55 -11.95
N ASP A 8 -7.76 4.75 -10.75
CA ASP A 8 -6.97 4.59 -9.53
C ASP A 8 -6.61 3.12 -9.28
N LEU A 9 -5.51 2.85 -8.60
CA LEU A 9 -5.04 1.48 -8.34
C LEU A 9 -5.51 0.97 -6.98
N ASP A 10 -5.08 1.62 -5.90
CA ASP A 10 -5.28 1.13 -4.54
C ASP A 10 -6.74 1.24 -4.09
N ASP A 11 -7.33 0.11 -3.68
CA ASP A 11 -8.76 -0.05 -3.33
C ASP A 11 -9.75 0.30 -4.45
N THR A 12 -9.26 0.38 -5.68
CA THR A 12 -10.09 0.50 -6.89
C THR A 12 -9.92 -0.74 -7.78
N VAL A 13 -8.68 -1.10 -8.12
CA VAL A 13 -8.32 -2.31 -8.86
C VAL A 13 -7.68 -3.34 -7.94
N TRP A 14 -6.64 -2.93 -7.24
CA TRP A 14 -5.88 -3.74 -6.29
C TRP A 14 -6.42 -3.52 -4.89
N ALA A 15 -6.75 -4.61 -4.18
CA ALA A 15 -7.36 -4.56 -2.86
C ALA A 15 -6.32 -4.17 -1.78
N PHE A 16 -5.95 -2.88 -1.75
CA PHE A 16 -4.89 -2.36 -0.89
C PHE A 16 -5.16 -2.67 0.59
N THR A 17 -6.34 -2.33 1.09
CA THR A 17 -6.66 -2.52 2.51
C THR A 17 -6.52 -3.97 2.93
N GLU A 18 -7.03 -4.93 2.14
CA GLU A 18 -6.91 -6.35 2.45
C GLU A 18 -5.48 -6.85 2.32
N ASN A 19 -4.80 -6.51 1.23
CA ASN A 19 -3.41 -6.92 0.98
C ASN A 19 -2.45 -6.36 2.03
N ALA A 20 -2.62 -5.10 2.42
CA ALA A 20 -1.82 -4.49 3.49
C ALA A 20 -2.08 -5.14 4.84
N ARG A 21 -3.35 -5.40 5.18
CA ARG A 21 -3.70 -6.08 6.42
C ARG A 21 -3.09 -7.48 6.51
N ASP A 22 -3.17 -8.26 5.43
CA ASP A 22 -2.56 -9.59 5.37
C ASP A 22 -1.03 -9.51 5.53
N THR A 23 -0.39 -8.54 4.87
CA THR A 23 1.06 -8.33 5.00
C THR A 23 1.45 -7.95 6.43
N PHE A 24 0.70 -7.08 7.08
CA PHE A 24 0.93 -6.73 8.48
C PHE A 24 0.69 -7.91 9.43
N GLN A 25 -0.28 -8.78 9.15
CA GLN A 25 -0.45 -10.03 9.92
C GLN A 25 0.79 -10.91 9.79
N ASP A 26 1.32 -11.06 8.58
CA ASP A 26 2.56 -11.81 8.35
C ASP A 26 3.74 -11.21 9.15
N MET A 27 3.86 -9.88 9.18
CA MET A 27 4.89 -9.20 9.98
C MET A 27 4.68 -9.38 11.49
N TYR A 28 3.44 -9.25 11.94
CA TYR A 28 3.06 -9.45 13.35
C TYR A 28 3.49 -10.83 13.84
N ASP A 29 3.24 -11.88 13.06
CA ASP A 29 3.58 -13.26 13.38
C ASP A 29 5.10 -13.48 13.27
N LYS A 30 5.72 -13.04 12.19
CA LYS A 30 7.16 -13.21 11.94
C LYS A 30 8.04 -12.57 13.00
N TYR A 31 7.68 -11.36 13.42
CA TYR A 31 8.45 -10.60 14.41
C TYR A 31 7.97 -10.81 15.85
N HIS A 32 7.04 -11.74 16.09
CA HIS A 32 6.50 -12.05 17.41
C HIS A 32 5.96 -10.81 18.14
N PHE A 33 5.15 -10.01 17.46
CA PHE A 33 4.57 -8.81 18.03
C PHE A 33 3.52 -9.08 19.11
N ASP A 34 3.04 -10.33 19.22
CA ASP A 34 2.24 -10.82 20.34
C ASP A 34 2.91 -10.56 21.71
N ARG A 35 4.25 -10.40 21.75
CA ARG A 35 4.99 -10.01 22.95
C ARG A 35 4.75 -8.57 23.38
N TYR A 36 4.36 -7.69 22.46
CA TYR A 36 4.24 -6.27 22.69
C TYR A 36 2.79 -5.78 22.66
N PHE A 37 1.97 -6.37 21.82
CA PHE A 37 0.58 -5.95 21.60
C PHE A 37 -0.39 -6.98 22.14
N ARG A 38 -1.53 -6.52 22.64
CA ARG A 38 -2.61 -7.40 23.15
C ARG A 38 -3.20 -8.30 22.09
N SER A 39 -3.18 -7.85 20.82
CA SER A 39 -3.68 -8.57 19.65
C SER A 39 -3.17 -7.92 18.37
N PHE A 40 -3.28 -8.64 17.25
CA PHE A 40 -3.05 -8.03 15.93
C PHE A 40 -3.95 -6.81 15.70
N SER A 41 -5.21 -6.87 16.09
CA SER A 41 -6.14 -5.74 15.95
C SER A 41 -5.66 -4.50 16.71
N HIS A 42 -5.08 -4.67 17.89
CA HIS A 42 -4.49 -3.56 18.66
C HIS A 42 -3.33 -2.90 17.89
N PHE A 43 -2.40 -3.69 17.40
CA PHE A 43 -1.29 -3.21 16.56
C PHE A 43 -1.80 -2.49 15.32
N TYR A 44 -2.71 -3.14 14.56
CA TYR A 44 -3.19 -2.63 13.28
C TYR A 44 -4.00 -1.34 13.43
N THR A 45 -4.78 -1.20 14.50
CA THR A 45 -5.52 0.04 14.80
C THR A 45 -4.57 1.20 15.06
N LEU A 46 -3.50 0.99 15.82
CA LEU A 46 -2.48 2.01 16.07
C LEU A 46 -1.78 2.43 14.76
N TYR A 47 -1.42 1.44 13.94
CA TYR A 47 -0.81 1.71 12.65
C TYR A 47 -1.75 2.48 11.72
N SER A 48 -2.97 1.99 11.48
CA SER A 48 -3.88 2.55 10.48
C SER A 48 -4.30 3.98 10.81
N GLY A 49 -4.57 4.29 12.06
CA GLY A 49 -4.89 5.66 12.50
C GLY A 49 -3.74 6.63 12.26
N LYS A 50 -2.52 6.23 12.61
CA LYS A 50 -1.34 7.07 12.37
C LYS A 50 -0.99 7.19 10.88
N ASN A 51 -1.16 6.13 10.14
CA ASN A 51 -0.93 6.12 8.69
C ASN A 51 -1.85 7.10 7.96
N GLU A 52 -3.14 7.13 8.30
CA GLU A 52 -4.09 8.09 7.73
C GLU A 52 -3.68 9.54 8.01
N GLU A 53 -3.33 9.86 9.26
CA GLU A 53 -2.82 11.18 9.64
C GLU A 53 -1.59 11.57 8.81
N LEU A 54 -0.60 10.69 8.73
CA LEU A 54 0.66 10.95 8.03
C LEU A 54 0.49 11.11 6.52
N TRP A 55 -0.42 10.36 5.89
CA TRP A 55 -0.74 10.55 4.47
C TRP A 55 -1.39 11.91 4.20
N ASN A 56 -2.22 12.41 5.12
CA ASN A 56 -2.77 13.77 5.02
C ASN A 56 -1.66 14.84 5.15
N GLU A 57 -0.70 14.64 6.07
CA GLU A 57 0.45 15.54 6.22
C GLU A 57 1.35 15.54 4.97
N TYR A 58 1.63 14.35 4.43
CA TYR A 58 2.41 14.18 3.20
C TYR A 58 1.72 14.81 1.99
N GLY A 59 0.44 14.56 1.81
CA GLY A 59 -0.36 15.14 0.73
C GLY A 59 -0.45 16.68 0.79
N ALA A 60 -0.36 17.26 2.00
CA ALA A 60 -0.29 18.69 2.21
C ALA A 60 1.15 19.27 2.11
N GLY A 61 2.14 18.42 1.82
CA GLY A 61 3.55 18.83 1.70
C GLY A 61 4.22 19.20 3.04
N ARG A 62 3.65 18.79 4.18
CA ARG A 62 4.19 19.10 5.51
C ARG A 62 5.26 18.15 5.99
N ILE A 63 5.28 16.95 5.46
CA ILE A 63 6.31 15.93 5.72
C ILE A 63 6.83 15.33 4.43
N THR A 64 8.03 14.77 4.48
CA THR A 64 8.65 14.04 3.37
C THR A 64 8.18 12.59 3.32
N LYS A 65 8.46 11.90 2.21
CA LYS A 65 8.25 10.45 2.04
C LYS A 65 9.00 9.64 3.10
N ASP A 66 10.24 10.03 3.40
CA ASP A 66 11.06 9.33 4.39
C ASP A 66 10.48 9.49 5.79
N GLU A 67 10.05 10.69 6.17
CA GLU A 67 9.36 10.95 7.43
C GLU A 67 8.04 10.17 7.54
N LEU A 68 7.25 10.13 6.48
CA LEU A 68 6.03 9.32 6.41
C LEU A 68 6.34 7.85 6.71
N ASN A 69 7.32 7.27 6.01
CA ASN A 69 7.67 5.86 6.15
C ASN A 69 8.29 5.55 7.51
N GLU A 70 9.19 6.38 8.02
CA GLU A 70 9.78 6.17 9.33
C GLU A 70 8.72 6.23 10.45
N GLN A 71 7.89 7.25 10.45
CA GLN A 71 6.92 7.48 11.53
C GLN A 71 5.81 6.42 11.56
N ARG A 72 5.24 6.03 10.42
CA ARG A 72 4.11 5.09 10.41
C ARG A 72 4.46 3.69 10.90
N PHE A 73 5.69 3.24 10.64
CA PHE A 73 6.16 1.94 11.13
C PHE A 73 6.65 1.98 12.58
N ALA A 74 7.26 3.09 13.00
CA ALA A 74 7.74 3.25 14.38
C ALA A 74 6.61 3.47 15.39
N TYR A 75 5.56 4.18 15.00
CA TYR A 75 4.51 4.63 15.90
C TYR A 75 3.85 3.53 16.74
N PRO A 76 3.39 2.41 16.20
CA PRO A 76 2.75 1.36 16.99
C PRO A 76 3.67 0.82 18.10
N LEU A 77 4.93 0.58 17.78
CA LEU A 77 5.93 0.09 18.75
C LEU A 77 6.22 1.12 19.84
N LEU A 78 6.35 2.38 19.48
CA LEU A 78 6.53 3.46 20.46
C LEU A 78 5.36 3.57 21.44
N GLN A 79 4.12 3.33 20.98
CA GLN A 79 2.93 3.37 21.85
C GLN A 79 2.93 2.27 22.93
N VAL A 80 3.64 1.19 22.71
CA VAL A 80 3.80 0.07 23.68
C VAL A 80 5.17 0.09 24.37
N GLY A 81 5.91 1.19 24.25
CA GLY A 81 7.19 1.41 24.95
C GLY A 81 8.40 0.74 24.28
N VAL A 82 8.31 0.36 23.00
CA VAL A 82 9.39 -0.27 22.26
C VAL A 82 10.03 0.76 21.32
N ALA A 83 11.23 1.24 21.68
CA ALA A 83 12.03 2.18 20.90
C ALA A 83 13.24 1.45 20.28
N ASP A 84 12.97 0.53 19.35
CA ASP A 84 13.99 -0.28 18.68
C ASP A 84 14.01 0.04 17.18
N LYS A 85 14.94 0.91 16.79
CA LYS A 85 15.09 1.35 15.38
C LYS A 85 15.47 0.19 14.44
N ALA A 86 16.25 -0.77 14.92
CA ALA A 86 16.64 -1.93 14.10
C ALA A 86 15.45 -2.84 13.82
N LEU A 87 14.59 -3.06 14.81
CA LEU A 87 13.35 -3.80 14.66
C LEU A 87 12.38 -3.09 13.68
N VAL A 88 12.19 -1.77 13.85
CA VAL A 88 11.35 -0.97 12.95
C VAL A 88 11.84 -1.08 11.52
N LYS A 89 13.14 -0.92 11.28
CA LYS A 89 13.72 -1.03 9.94
C LYS A 89 13.53 -2.44 9.37
N ALA A 90 13.79 -3.47 10.15
CA ALA A 90 13.69 -4.85 9.67
C ALA A 90 12.27 -5.21 9.24
N TYR A 91 11.26 -4.92 10.07
CA TYR A 91 9.90 -5.28 9.70
C TYR A 91 9.30 -4.38 8.63
N SER A 92 9.68 -3.11 8.57
CA SER A 92 9.24 -2.21 7.49
C SER A 92 9.84 -2.60 6.13
N ASP A 93 11.13 -2.95 6.08
CA ASP A 93 11.76 -3.44 4.85
C ASP A 93 11.06 -4.73 4.38
N ASN A 94 10.81 -5.69 5.26
CA ASN A 94 10.08 -6.91 4.93
C ASN A 94 8.64 -6.64 4.47
N PHE A 95 7.96 -5.67 5.09
CA PHE A 95 6.62 -5.28 4.66
C PHE A 95 6.62 -4.82 3.20
N PHE A 96 7.55 -3.95 2.82
CA PHE A 96 7.65 -3.47 1.44
C PHE A 96 8.06 -4.58 0.46
N ASP A 97 8.95 -5.47 0.88
CA ASP A 97 9.36 -6.62 0.06
C ASP A 97 8.19 -7.58 -0.20
N ASP A 98 7.33 -7.79 0.76
CA ASP A 98 6.26 -8.79 0.70
C ASP A 98 4.95 -8.26 0.10
N ILE A 99 4.58 -6.99 0.39
CA ILE A 99 3.29 -6.43 -0.03
C ILE A 99 3.13 -6.41 -1.55
N VAL A 100 4.20 -6.18 -2.28
CA VAL A 100 4.18 -6.10 -3.75
C VAL A 100 3.86 -7.42 -4.44
N TYR A 101 3.93 -8.53 -3.70
CA TYR A 101 3.57 -9.87 -4.18
C TYR A 101 2.16 -10.31 -3.79
N LYS A 102 1.43 -9.52 -3.01
CA LYS A 102 0.02 -9.77 -2.72
C LYS A 102 -0.82 -9.54 -3.97
N LYS A 103 -1.86 -10.37 -4.17
CA LYS A 103 -2.54 -10.49 -5.48
C LYS A 103 -4.03 -10.21 -5.45
N LYS A 104 -4.60 -9.90 -4.28
CA LYS A 104 -6.04 -9.66 -4.18
C LYS A 104 -6.43 -8.43 -4.99
N LEU A 105 -7.44 -8.61 -5.83
CA LEU A 105 -8.11 -7.54 -6.57
C LEU A 105 -9.43 -7.19 -5.91
N MET A 106 -9.90 -5.98 -6.16
CA MET A 106 -11.26 -5.59 -5.80
C MET A 106 -12.26 -6.48 -6.55
N PRO A 107 -13.45 -6.74 -5.96
CA PRO A 107 -14.47 -7.55 -6.61
C PRO A 107 -14.76 -7.05 -8.03
N HIS A 108 -14.83 -7.97 -8.99
CA HIS A 108 -15.10 -7.70 -10.41
C HIS A 108 -14.08 -6.80 -11.14
N ALA A 109 -12.95 -6.48 -10.53
CA ALA A 109 -11.95 -5.62 -11.15
C ALA A 109 -11.41 -6.18 -12.46
N ARG A 110 -11.11 -7.49 -12.50
CA ARG A 110 -10.57 -8.13 -13.72
C ARG A 110 -11.57 -8.09 -14.87
N GLU A 111 -12.82 -8.47 -14.63
CA GLU A 111 -13.87 -8.42 -15.66
C GLU A 111 -14.10 -7.00 -16.17
N ALA A 112 -14.10 -6.01 -15.28
CA ALA A 112 -14.23 -4.60 -15.67
C ALA A 112 -13.04 -4.14 -16.52
N LEU A 113 -11.81 -4.52 -16.16
CA LEU A 113 -10.62 -4.18 -16.95
C LEU A 113 -10.62 -4.83 -18.33
N GLU A 114 -10.99 -6.09 -18.43
CA GLU A 114 -11.12 -6.80 -19.70
C GLU A 114 -12.13 -6.11 -20.62
N TYR A 115 -13.30 -5.76 -20.10
CA TYR A 115 -14.33 -5.04 -20.84
C TYR A 115 -13.84 -3.66 -21.29
N LEU A 116 -13.27 -2.85 -20.39
CA LEU A 116 -12.83 -1.48 -20.68
C LEU A 116 -11.64 -1.47 -21.66
N ALA A 117 -10.66 -2.38 -21.49
CA ALA A 117 -9.49 -2.44 -22.36
C ALA A 117 -9.83 -2.83 -23.81
N SER A 118 -10.98 -3.46 -24.06
CA SER A 118 -11.46 -3.77 -25.40
C SER A 118 -11.90 -2.51 -26.18
N ALA A 119 -12.27 -1.44 -25.50
CA ALA A 119 -12.85 -0.23 -26.10
C ALA A 119 -12.03 1.04 -25.86
N TYR A 120 -11.19 1.06 -24.82
CA TYR A 120 -10.48 2.27 -24.37
C TYR A 120 -9.00 2.01 -24.10
N ASN A 121 -8.17 3.06 -24.20
CA ASN A 121 -6.83 3.03 -23.65
C ASN A 121 -6.89 3.31 -22.15
N LEU A 122 -6.39 2.39 -21.34
CA LEU A 122 -6.43 2.49 -19.89
C LEU A 122 -5.08 2.98 -19.35
N TYR A 123 -5.16 3.84 -18.34
CA TYR A 123 -4.03 4.41 -17.63
C TYR A 123 -4.29 4.31 -16.13
N ILE A 124 -3.25 4.01 -15.36
CA ILE A 124 -3.31 4.18 -13.91
C ILE A 124 -2.96 5.63 -13.55
N LEU A 125 -3.73 6.18 -12.63
CA LEU A 125 -3.42 7.44 -11.93
C LEU A 125 -3.41 7.15 -10.43
N SER A 126 -2.25 7.30 -9.78
CA SER A 126 -2.08 6.89 -8.38
C SER A 126 -1.22 7.86 -7.59
N ASN A 127 -1.51 7.98 -6.29
CA ASN A 127 -0.69 8.68 -5.31
C ASN A 127 0.37 7.78 -4.64
N GLY A 128 0.40 6.49 -4.98
CA GLY A 128 1.37 5.55 -4.46
C GLY A 128 2.78 5.76 -5.03
N PHE A 129 3.76 5.08 -4.43
CA PHE A 129 5.15 5.20 -4.84
C PHE A 129 5.47 4.26 -6.00
N ARG A 130 6.23 4.76 -6.99
CA ARG A 130 6.54 4.04 -8.24
C ARG A 130 7.09 2.65 -8.01
N GLU A 131 8.05 2.54 -7.12
CA GLU A 131 8.74 1.28 -6.81
C GLU A 131 7.80 0.16 -6.32
N LEU A 132 6.62 0.53 -5.81
CA LEU A 132 5.61 -0.43 -5.34
C LEU A 132 4.55 -0.71 -6.41
N GLN A 133 4.05 0.33 -7.08
CA GLN A 133 2.87 0.24 -7.94
C GLN A 133 3.07 -0.67 -9.15
N GLU A 134 4.21 -0.57 -9.81
CA GLU A 134 4.52 -1.41 -10.98
C GLU A 134 4.57 -2.90 -10.60
N GLN A 135 5.25 -3.23 -9.49
CA GLN A 135 5.35 -4.61 -9.04
C GLN A 135 4.01 -5.18 -8.55
N LYS A 136 3.19 -4.39 -7.86
CA LYS A 136 1.81 -4.79 -7.48
C LYS A 136 0.99 -5.20 -8.70
N MET A 137 1.00 -4.38 -9.75
CA MET A 137 0.25 -4.64 -10.98
C MET A 137 0.76 -5.89 -11.69
N ARG A 138 2.08 -6.08 -11.75
CA ARG A 138 2.71 -7.25 -12.35
C ARG A 138 2.35 -8.52 -11.58
N SER A 139 2.49 -8.51 -10.27
CA SER A 139 2.19 -9.65 -9.39
C SER A 139 0.71 -10.04 -9.44
N ALA A 140 -0.19 -9.07 -9.51
CA ALA A 140 -1.63 -9.29 -9.62
C ALA A 140 -2.11 -9.65 -11.05
N GLY A 141 -1.21 -9.60 -12.04
CA GLY A 141 -1.51 -9.94 -13.43
C GLY A 141 -2.44 -8.95 -14.13
N VAL A 142 -2.37 -7.67 -13.78
CA VAL A 142 -3.19 -6.59 -14.38
C VAL A 142 -2.40 -5.56 -15.16
N GLU A 143 -1.06 -5.62 -15.13
CA GLU A 143 -0.19 -4.67 -15.83
C GLU A 143 -0.52 -4.56 -17.33
N GLY A 144 -0.83 -5.67 -17.99
CA GLY A 144 -1.08 -5.73 -19.43
C GLY A 144 -2.32 -4.97 -19.91
N TYR A 145 -3.26 -4.61 -19.02
CA TYR A 145 -4.43 -3.82 -19.39
C TYR A 145 -4.11 -2.33 -19.58
N PHE A 146 -3.02 -1.84 -19.02
CA PHE A 146 -2.71 -0.41 -18.96
C PHE A 146 -1.58 -0.02 -19.91
N LYS A 147 -1.72 1.15 -20.52
CA LYS A 147 -0.71 1.73 -21.41
C LYS A 147 0.43 2.38 -20.64
N LYS A 148 0.10 3.00 -19.48
CA LYS A 148 1.07 3.71 -18.63
C LYS A 148 0.52 3.91 -17.22
N ILE A 149 1.44 4.03 -16.27
CA ILE A 149 1.17 4.52 -14.92
C ILE A 149 1.57 6.00 -14.87
N VAL A 150 0.68 6.82 -14.31
CA VAL A 150 0.94 8.23 -13.98
C VAL A 150 0.85 8.36 -12.46
N LEU A 151 1.90 8.82 -11.85
CA LEU A 151 1.99 8.98 -10.40
C LEU A 151 2.01 10.46 -10.02
N SER A 152 1.45 10.79 -8.85
CA SER A 152 1.49 12.16 -8.34
C SER A 152 2.91 12.68 -8.11
N GLU A 153 3.86 11.79 -7.82
CA GLU A 153 5.29 12.14 -7.71
C GLU A 153 5.95 12.52 -9.05
N ASP A 154 5.28 12.30 -10.18
CA ASP A 154 5.76 12.66 -11.53
C ASP A 154 5.34 14.10 -11.94
N ILE A 155 4.47 14.73 -11.16
CA ILE A 155 3.85 16.02 -11.45
C ILE A 155 4.33 17.06 -10.44
#